data_9fc90744834589144e1a1c0f7f32eacb
#
_entry.id   9fc90744834589144e1a1c0f7f32eacb
#
_cell.length_a   1.000
_cell.length_b   1.000
_cell.length_c   1.000
_cell.angle_alpha   90.00
_cell.angle_beta   90.00
_cell.angle_gamma   90.00
#
_symmetry.space_group_name_H-M   'P 1'
#
loop_
_entity.id
_entity.type
_entity.pdbx_description
1 polymer ?
#
loop_
_entity_poly.entity_id
_entity_poly.type
_entity_poly.pdbx_seq_one_letter_code
_entity_poly.pdbx_strand_id
1 'polypeptide(L)'
;MVYCNKCKKDFEINIKTKKCPGGIEETYFKCPHCKERYTGFFTNKNIRIKQKKVRNESNKLSKCRDIGQRIVLLKEIDKMKQDLKVDMDKLKEKMLGTQ
;
A
#
# COMPACT_ATOMS: atom_id res chain seq x y z
N MET A 1 -1.07 4.59 -16.84
CA MET A 1 -2.43 5.12 -17.08
C MET A 1 -3.49 4.23 -16.47
N VAL A 2 -4.56 4.83 -16.01
CA VAL A 2 -5.70 4.13 -15.40
C VAL A 2 -6.96 4.45 -16.18
N TYR A 3 -7.84 3.49 -16.29
CA TYR A 3 -9.13 3.67 -16.95
C TYR A 3 -10.21 4.03 -15.93
N CYS A 4 -10.92 5.12 -16.17
CA CYS A 4 -12.05 5.50 -15.33
C CYS A 4 -13.33 4.85 -15.86
N ASN A 5 -13.93 3.96 -15.08
CA ASN A 5 -15.15 3.26 -15.49
C ASN A 5 -16.36 4.19 -15.59
N LYS A 6 -16.35 5.28 -14.85
CA LYS A 6 -17.48 6.21 -14.82
C LYS A 6 -17.55 7.10 -16.06
N CYS A 7 -16.42 7.70 -16.45
CA CYS A 7 -16.38 8.55 -17.64
C CYS A 7 -15.81 7.86 -18.87
N LYS A 8 -15.35 6.61 -18.71
CA LYS A 8 -14.81 5.76 -19.78
C LYS A 8 -13.65 6.39 -20.55
N LYS A 9 -12.75 7.04 -19.81
CA LYS A 9 -11.56 7.64 -20.38
C LYS A 9 -10.32 7.24 -19.60
N ASP A 10 -9.20 7.11 -20.30
CA ASP A 10 -7.91 6.88 -19.66
C ASP A 10 -7.35 8.18 -19.10
N PHE A 11 -6.61 8.08 -18.00
CA PHE A 11 -5.95 9.23 -17.39
C PHE A 11 -4.70 8.82 -16.66
N GLU A 12 -3.82 9.79 -16.41
CA GLU A 12 -2.63 9.57 -15.60
C GLU A 12 -2.97 9.70 -14.12
N ILE A 13 -2.45 8.76 -13.31
CA ILE A 13 -2.66 8.79 -11.88
C ILE A 13 -1.85 9.93 -11.26
N ASN A 14 -2.53 10.78 -10.52
CA ASN A 14 -1.90 11.79 -9.69
C ASN A 14 -2.24 11.48 -8.24
N ILE A 15 -1.37 10.71 -7.57
CA ILE A 15 -1.61 10.23 -6.22
C ILE A 15 -1.53 11.38 -5.22
N LYS A 16 -2.54 11.48 -4.37
CA LYS A 16 -2.61 12.46 -3.30
C LYS A 16 -2.72 11.75 -1.96
N THR A 17 -2.24 12.40 -0.93
CA THR A 17 -2.30 11.87 0.43
C THR A 17 -3.07 12.85 1.31
N LYS A 18 -4.04 12.33 2.05
CA LYS A 18 -4.81 13.10 3.02
C LYS A 18 -4.53 12.59 4.42
N LYS A 19 -4.22 13.49 5.34
CA LYS A 19 -4.03 13.14 6.74
C LYS A 19 -5.38 13.02 7.44
N CYS A 20 -5.57 11.89 8.12
CA CYS A 20 -6.77 11.61 8.89
C CYS A 20 -6.44 11.60 10.39
N PRO A 21 -7.45 11.67 11.27
CA PRO A 21 -7.21 11.60 12.71
C PRO A 21 -6.52 10.28 13.12
N GLY A 22 -5.73 10.33 14.19
CA GLY A 22 -5.05 9.14 14.70
C GLY A 22 -3.78 8.75 13.96
N GLY A 23 -3.16 9.67 13.23
CA GLY A 23 -1.93 9.39 12.49
C GLY A 23 -2.13 8.54 11.24
N ILE A 24 -3.37 8.41 10.80
CA ILE A 24 -3.73 7.67 9.61
C ILE A 24 -3.60 8.55 8.38
N GLU A 25 -3.11 7.98 7.27
CA GLU A 25 -3.04 8.68 5.99
C GLU A 25 -3.80 7.90 4.93
N GLU A 26 -4.61 8.61 4.16
CA GLU A 26 -5.32 8.03 3.02
C GLU A 26 -4.60 8.40 1.72
N THR A 27 -4.24 7.39 0.94
CA THR A 27 -3.69 7.60 -0.39
C THR A 27 -4.79 7.40 -1.41
N TYR A 28 -5.04 8.41 -2.22
CA TYR A 28 -6.13 8.41 -3.18
C TYR A 28 -5.75 9.16 -4.46
N PHE A 29 -6.58 9.01 -5.47
CA PHE A 29 -6.46 9.79 -6.70
C PHE A 29 -7.85 10.11 -7.24
N LYS A 30 -7.92 11.13 -8.08
CA LYS A 30 -9.17 11.56 -8.71
C LYS A 30 -9.03 11.51 -10.23
N CYS A 31 -10.10 11.11 -10.89
CA CYS A 31 -10.19 11.23 -12.34
C CYS A 31 -10.27 12.72 -12.71
N PRO A 32 -9.37 13.24 -13.56
CA PRO A 32 -9.41 14.66 -13.95
C PRO A 32 -10.60 15.01 -14.81
N HIS A 33 -11.25 14.04 -15.42
CA HIS A 33 -12.38 14.27 -16.32
C HIS A 33 -13.72 14.35 -15.60
N CYS A 34 -14.03 13.36 -14.76
CA CYS A 34 -15.30 13.30 -14.04
C CYS A 34 -15.16 13.59 -12.54
N LYS A 35 -13.93 13.78 -12.07
CA LYS A 35 -13.61 14.06 -10.66
C LYS A 35 -14.03 12.95 -9.69
N GLU A 36 -14.23 11.72 -10.19
CA GLU A 36 -14.51 10.59 -9.32
C GLU A 36 -13.29 10.27 -8.46
N ARG A 37 -13.53 10.07 -7.17
CA ARG A 37 -12.46 9.78 -6.22
C ARG A 37 -12.28 8.27 -6.07
N TYR A 38 -11.04 7.83 -6.21
CA TYR A 38 -10.66 6.43 -6.02
C TYR A 38 -9.70 6.34 -4.84
N THR A 39 -10.08 5.58 -3.82
CA THR A 39 -9.22 5.35 -2.66
C THR A 39 -8.27 4.20 -2.97
N GLY A 40 -6.97 4.45 -2.87
CA GLY A 40 -5.97 3.42 -3.05
C GLY A 40 -5.81 2.57 -1.79
N PHE A 41 -5.32 3.19 -0.72
CA PHE A 41 -5.12 2.49 0.55
C PHE A 41 -4.98 3.47 1.69
N PHE A 42 -5.10 2.92 2.91
CA PHE A 42 -4.85 3.67 4.14
C PHE A 42 -3.60 3.15 4.81
N THR A 43 -2.85 4.03 5.46
CA THR A 43 -1.69 3.66 6.25
C THR A 43 -1.72 4.37 7.60
N ASN A 44 -1.10 3.74 8.60
CA ASN A 44 -0.84 4.39 9.88
C ASN A 44 0.65 4.27 10.19
N LYS A 45 1.06 4.78 11.36
CA LYS A 45 2.47 4.76 11.74
C LYS A 45 3.04 3.33 11.76
N ASN A 46 2.30 2.37 12.31
CA ASN A 46 2.74 0.98 12.40
C ASN A 46 2.89 0.36 11.02
N ILE A 47 1.92 0.60 10.13
CA ILE A 47 1.97 0.09 8.76
C ILE A 47 3.18 0.67 8.01
N ARG A 48 3.43 1.97 8.16
CA ARG A 48 4.58 2.62 7.50
C ARG A 48 5.91 2.05 8.01
N ILE A 49 6.01 1.75 9.30
CA ILE A 49 7.20 1.09 9.87
C ILE A 49 7.38 -0.31 9.27
N LYS A 50 6.31 -1.08 9.15
CA LYS A 50 6.35 -2.41 8.55
C LYS A 50 6.73 -2.34 7.06
N GLN A 51 6.20 -1.38 6.32
CA GLN A 51 6.57 -1.17 4.92
C GLN A 51 8.06 -0.90 4.77
N LYS A 52 8.61 -0.09 5.66
CA LYS A 52 10.05 0.22 5.65
C LYS A 52 10.88 -1.03 5.94
N LYS A 53 10.46 -1.86 6.89
CA LYS A 53 11.15 -3.12 7.19
C LYS A 53 11.14 -4.07 5.99
N VAL A 54 10.00 -4.21 5.32
CA VAL A 54 9.89 -5.04 4.12
C VAL A 54 10.85 -4.54 3.05
N ARG A 55 10.91 -3.24 2.86
CA ARG A 55 11.81 -2.63 1.86
C ARG A 55 13.27 -2.91 2.19
N ASN A 56 13.65 -2.77 3.47
CA ASN A 56 15.02 -3.04 3.92
C ASN A 56 15.40 -4.51 3.71
N GLU A 57 14.51 -5.42 4.05
CA GLU A 57 14.74 -6.86 3.85
C GLU A 57 14.83 -7.21 2.35
N SER A 58 14.02 -6.58 1.51
CA SER A 58 14.10 -6.76 0.06
C SER A 58 15.43 -6.28 -0.49
N ASN A 59 15.96 -5.17 0.05
CA ASN A 59 17.29 -4.67 -0.33
C ASN A 59 18.40 -5.65 0.06
N LYS A 60 18.30 -6.24 1.26
CA LYS A 60 19.23 -7.28 1.68
C LYS A 60 19.19 -8.48 0.76
N LEU A 61 17.99 -8.90 0.36
CA LEU A 61 17.81 -10.02 -0.56
C LEU A 61 18.48 -9.75 -1.90
N SER A 62 18.36 -8.56 -2.44
CA SER A 62 18.96 -8.21 -3.73
C SER A 62 20.47 -8.23 -3.68
N LYS A 63 21.09 -8.03 -2.50
CA LYS A 63 22.53 -8.04 -2.30
C LYS A 63 23.05 -9.41 -1.82
N CYS A 64 22.18 -10.30 -1.43
CA CYS A 64 22.55 -11.61 -0.90
C CYS A 64 22.90 -12.57 -2.04
N ARG A 65 24.06 -13.21 -1.96
CA ARG A 65 24.53 -14.17 -2.96
C ARG A 65 24.38 -15.62 -2.50
N ASP A 66 24.16 -15.83 -1.21
CA ASP A 66 24.01 -17.17 -0.65
C ASP A 66 22.59 -17.67 -0.87
N ILE A 67 22.46 -18.80 -1.58
CA ILE A 67 21.15 -19.36 -1.93
C ILE A 67 20.35 -19.76 -0.68
N GLY A 68 20.99 -20.33 0.32
CA GLY A 68 20.32 -20.70 1.57
C GLY A 68 19.75 -19.49 2.30
N GLN A 69 20.53 -18.42 2.42
CA GLN A 69 20.08 -17.19 3.06
C GLN A 69 18.98 -16.51 2.24
N ARG A 70 19.07 -16.57 0.92
CA ARG A 70 18.03 -16.00 0.06
C ARG A 70 16.68 -16.67 0.29
N ILE A 71 16.67 -17.99 0.45
CA ILE A 71 15.44 -18.72 0.72
C ILE A 71 14.83 -18.29 2.06
N VAL A 72 15.65 -18.15 3.10
CA VAL A 72 15.20 -17.69 4.41
C VAL A 72 14.63 -16.28 4.32
N LEU A 73 15.34 -15.38 3.66
CA LEU A 73 14.90 -13.99 3.48
C LEU A 73 13.57 -13.91 2.71
N LEU A 74 13.42 -14.72 1.66
CA LEU A 74 12.17 -14.76 0.90
C LEU A 74 10.99 -15.17 1.76
N LYS A 75 11.17 -16.19 2.60
CA LYS A 75 10.11 -16.63 3.51
C LYS A 75 9.74 -15.55 4.52
N GLU A 76 10.73 -14.89 5.09
CA GLU A 76 10.50 -13.80 6.03
C GLU A 76 9.78 -12.63 5.37
N ILE A 77 10.20 -12.24 4.17
CA ILE A 77 9.56 -11.16 3.42
C ILE A 77 8.11 -11.50 3.10
N ASP A 78 7.84 -12.72 2.65
CA ASP A 78 6.47 -13.16 2.36
C ASP A 78 5.59 -13.06 3.60
N LYS A 79 6.09 -13.51 4.75
CA LYS A 79 5.37 -13.43 6.01
C LYS A 79 5.10 -11.97 6.40
N MET A 80 6.08 -11.10 6.26
CA MET A 80 5.93 -9.67 6.55
C MET A 80 4.90 -9.03 5.63
N LYS A 81 4.90 -9.39 4.35
CA LYS A 81 3.93 -8.86 3.38
C LYS A 81 2.51 -9.32 3.70
N GLN A 82 2.34 -10.56 4.13
CA GLN A 82 1.02 -11.08 4.54
C GLN A 82 0.50 -10.34 5.77
N ASP A 83 1.34 -10.15 6.79
CA ASP A 83 0.98 -9.38 7.97
C ASP A 83 0.59 -7.95 7.61
N LEU A 84 1.38 -7.33 6.73
CA LEU A 84 1.13 -5.98 6.26
C LEU A 84 -0.22 -5.88 5.54
N LYS A 85 -0.52 -6.85 4.67
CA LYS A 85 -1.80 -6.89 3.97
C LYS A 85 -2.98 -6.98 4.93
N VAL A 86 -2.88 -7.84 5.94
CA VAL A 86 -3.93 -7.99 6.95
C VAL A 86 -4.14 -6.68 7.70
N ASP A 87 -3.05 -6.02 8.11
CA ASP A 87 -3.13 -4.75 8.82
C ASP A 87 -3.77 -3.66 7.95
N MET A 88 -3.39 -3.59 6.69
CA MET A 88 -3.96 -2.61 5.75
C MET A 88 -5.43 -2.86 5.49
N ASP A 89 -5.82 -4.13 5.32
CA ASP A 89 -7.23 -4.50 5.11
C ASP A 89 -8.08 -4.13 6.32
N LYS A 90 -7.60 -4.41 7.53
CA LYS A 90 -8.30 -4.04 8.77
C LYS A 90 -8.46 -2.53 8.89
N LEU A 91 -7.41 -1.78 8.57
CA LEU A 91 -7.48 -0.32 8.63
C LEU A 91 -8.45 0.23 7.58
N LYS A 92 -8.45 -0.34 6.39
CA LYS A 92 -9.36 0.06 5.33
C LYS A 92 -10.82 -0.14 5.75
N GLU A 93 -11.14 -1.29 6.33
CA GLU A 93 -12.48 -1.57 6.85
C GLU A 93 -12.90 -0.55 7.90
N LYS A 94 -11.99 -0.24 8.84
CA LYS A 94 -12.25 0.73 9.89
C LYS A 94 -12.51 2.12 9.32
N MET A 95 -11.71 2.55 8.36
CA MET A 95 -11.79 3.90 7.80
C MET A 95 -12.95 4.09 6.84
N LEU A 96 -13.34 3.04 6.13
CA LEU A 96 -14.49 3.11 5.22
C LEU A 96 -15.83 2.98 5.95
N GLY A 97 -15.78 2.90 7.28
CA GLY A 97 -16.98 2.91 8.09
C GLY A 97 -17.86 1.68 7.88
N THR A 98 -17.25 0.56 7.67
CA THR A 98 -18.00 -0.69 7.64
C THR A 98 -18.71 -0.86 8.97
N GLN A 99 -19.94 -0.94 8.86
CA GLN A 99 -20.83 -0.98 10.00
C GLN A 99 -21.08 -2.41 10.47
#